data_91b94a7844c2893a3a265bd390d1694b
#
_entry.id   91b94a7844c2893a3a265bd390d1694b
#
_cell.length_a   1.000
_cell.length_b   1.000
_cell.length_c   1.000
_cell.angle_alpha   90.00
_cell.angle_beta   90.00
_cell.angle_gamma   90.00
#
_symmetry.space_group_name_H-M   'P 1'
#
loop_
_entity.id
_entity.type
_entity.pdbx_description
1 polymer ?
#
loop_
_entity_poly.entity_id
_entity_poly.type
_entity_poly.pdbx_seq_one_letter_code
_entity_poly.pdbx_strand_id
1 'polypeptide(L)'
;YISRIKHELLGFFTTDQVCRIVESLLLVCSDYRIEKHSTSIVSYQPECISEAQFVVQNFLVAKSVEGFSPRSIAYYHQILKQFFASTTTQFPNQSLKCISSDVVRWYLAMRSVLGKVSKVTLNNERRVLSSFFSWASSEGYVQVNPMLKIKSIRVDKRVKEPFTDDDMEAIRGSVRNNFEHALVELLYSTGIRCSELVQIRIRDIDFQNMQMKVLGKGGKERYVYLNAKAKRAVLAHMSHGHVDCYLFPASRSSNHISTSYVRQVLHDIGKRAGVSDVHPHRFRRTTASMALSRGMPIDQVQKLLGHSNIETTTLYAITDVENVKSSHKKYLN
;
A
#
# COMPACT_ATOMS: atom_id res chain seq x y z
N TYR A 1 7.86 11.77 28.01
CA TYR A 1 8.21 10.33 27.96
C TYR A 1 8.94 10.01 26.66
N ILE A 2 8.40 10.31 25.50
CA ILE A 2 9.00 10.01 24.17
C ILE A 2 10.40 10.61 24.02
N SER A 3 10.61 11.87 24.48
CA SER A 3 11.93 12.52 24.46
C SER A 3 12.95 11.80 25.33
N ARG A 4 12.53 11.21 26.45
CA ARG A 4 13.40 10.47 27.35
C ARG A 4 13.75 9.09 26.76
N ILE A 5 12.78 8.39 26.17
CA ILE A 5 13.01 7.14 25.45
C ILE A 5 13.97 7.37 24.27
N LYS A 6 13.76 8.45 23.52
CA LYS A 6 14.68 8.84 22.43
C LYS A 6 16.11 9.04 22.92
N HIS A 7 16.27 9.72 24.03
CA HIS A 7 17.60 10.00 24.61
C HIS A 7 18.30 8.73 25.11
N GLU A 8 17.56 7.82 25.76
CA GLU A 8 18.13 6.55 26.24
C GLU A 8 18.51 5.61 25.08
N LEU A 9 17.72 5.57 24.01
CA LEU A 9 17.99 4.72 22.84
C LEU A 9 19.16 5.22 21.98
N LEU A 10 19.44 6.52 21.97
CA LEU A 10 20.57 7.10 21.22
C LEU A 10 21.96 6.63 21.71
N GLY A 11 22.05 6.05 22.93
CA GLY A 11 23.26 5.41 23.43
C GLY A 11 23.57 4.03 22.79
N PHE A 12 22.61 3.42 22.14
CA PHE A 12 22.71 2.04 21.62
C PHE A 12 22.40 1.92 20.13
N PHE A 13 21.69 2.89 19.54
CA PHE A 13 21.17 2.83 18.17
C PHE A 13 21.48 4.13 17.42
N THR A 14 21.53 4.04 16.08
CA THR A 14 21.66 5.23 15.23
C THR A 14 20.37 6.08 15.27
N THR A 15 20.51 7.38 14.99
CA THR A 15 19.37 8.33 15.00
C THR A 15 18.21 7.88 14.14
N ASP A 16 18.47 7.28 12.98
CA ASP A 16 17.45 6.75 12.05
C ASP A 16 16.73 5.54 12.63
N GLN A 17 17.47 4.62 13.27
CA GLN A 17 16.89 3.46 13.97
C GLN A 17 16.02 3.90 15.15
N VAL A 18 16.48 4.88 15.94
CA VAL A 18 15.72 5.44 17.06
C VAL A 18 14.43 6.09 16.59
N CYS A 19 14.45 6.85 15.48
CA CYS A 19 13.25 7.43 14.91
C CYS A 19 12.23 6.36 14.50
N ARG A 20 12.67 5.31 13.84
CA ARG A 20 11.80 4.19 13.42
C ARG A 20 11.18 3.43 14.61
N ILE A 21 11.98 3.20 15.65
CA ILE A 21 11.51 2.55 16.89
C ILE A 21 10.45 3.43 17.57
N VAL A 22 10.70 4.74 17.69
CA VAL A 22 9.78 5.68 18.31
C VAL A 22 8.49 5.83 17.50
N GLU A 23 8.54 5.90 16.18
CA GLU A 23 7.35 5.92 15.32
C GLU A 23 6.53 4.65 15.45
N SER A 24 7.19 3.50 15.54
CA SER A 24 6.50 2.21 15.74
C SER A 24 5.85 2.13 17.11
N LEU A 25 6.54 2.60 18.16
CA LEU A 25 5.98 2.70 19.53
C LEU A 25 4.78 3.65 19.57
N LEU A 26 4.85 4.80 18.91
CA LEU A 26 3.73 5.75 18.80
C LEU A 26 2.52 5.14 18.12
N LEU A 27 2.74 4.34 17.05
CA LEU A 27 1.66 3.64 16.36
C LEU A 27 1.00 2.58 17.25
N VAL A 28 1.79 1.83 18.02
CA VAL A 28 1.27 0.83 18.96
C VAL A 28 0.57 1.50 20.14
N CYS A 29 1.07 2.66 20.60
CA CYS A 29 0.50 3.42 21.71
C CYS A 29 -0.68 4.32 21.30
N SER A 30 -1.00 4.47 20.01
CA SER A 30 -2.11 5.32 19.55
C SER A 30 -3.49 4.85 20.03
N ASP A 31 -3.60 3.58 20.41
CA ASP A 31 -4.83 2.99 20.98
C ASP A 31 -4.94 3.22 22.51
N TYR A 32 -3.95 3.89 23.13
CA TYR A 32 -3.90 4.12 24.57
C TYR A 32 -3.95 5.61 24.90
N ARG A 33 -4.85 6.01 25.80
CA ARG A 33 -4.88 7.37 26.35
C ARG A 33 -3.81 7.50 27.41
N ILE A 34 -2.69 8.16 27.09
CA ILE A 34 -1.60 8.41 28.07
C ILE A 34 -1.97 9.63 28.90
N GLU A 35 -2.46 9.43 30.12
CA GLU A 35 -2.70 10.50 31.09
C GLU A 35 -1.51 10.66 32.03
N LYS A 36 -1.12 11.93 32.28
CA LYS A 36 -0.06 12.26 33.19
C LYS A 36 -0.61 12.21 34.64
N HIS A 37 -0.48 11.09 35.33
CA HIS A 37 -0.77 11.04 36.75
C HIS A 37 0.38 11.65 37.54
N SER A 38 0.03 12.50 38.53
CA SER A 38 0.94 13.09 39.52
C SER A 38 1.72 12.00 40.24
N THR A 39 2.99 12.30 40.55
CA THR A 39 3.99 11.46 41.20
C THR A 39 3.64 11.04 42.62
N SER A 40 2.65 10.19 42.81
CA SER A 40 2.63 9.24 43.91
C SER A 40 3.23 7.94 43.36
N ILE A 41 4.19 7.35 44.09
CA ILE A 41 4.73 6.02 43.82
C ILE A 41 3.57 5.03 44.03
N VAL A 42 2.70 4.95 43.04
CA VAL A 42 1.85 3.78 42.85
C VAL A 42 2.79 2.74 42.29
N SER A 43 3.01 1.67 43.04
CA SER A 43 3.64 0.46 42.52
C SER A 43 2.90 0.12 41.22
N TYR A 44 3.55 0.38 40.10
CA TYR A 44 3.06 0.03 38.76
C TYR A 44 2.98 -1.50 38.76
N GLN A 45 1.82 -2.04 39.09
CA GLN A 45 1.49 -3.37 38.63
C GLN A 45 1.22 -3.18 37.13
N PRO A 46 2.08 -3.69 36.23
CA PRO A 46 1.75 -3.70 34.83
C PRO A 46 0.42 -4.46 34.76
N GLU A 47 -0.63 -3.80 34.23
CA GLU A 47 -1.79 -4.55 33.74
C GLU A 47 -1.19 -5.71 32.97
N CYS A 48 -1.47 -6.95 33.37
CA CYS A 48 -0.83 -8.13 32.80
C CYS A 48 -1.10 -8.13 31.30
N ILE A 49 -0.15 -7.56 30.55
CA ILE A 49 -0.13 -7.71 29.09
C ILE A 49 -0.19 -9.21 28.88
N SER A 50 -1.22 -9.70 28.21
CA SER A 50 -1.31 -11.13 27.94
C SER A 50 -0.02 -11.59 27.24
N GLU A 51 0.44 -12.82 27.56
CA GLU A 51 1.65 -13.39 26.92
C GLU A 51 1.63 -13.17 25.40
N ALA A 52 0.47 -13.31 24.78
CA ALA A 52 0.29 -13.09 23.36
C ALA A 52 0.51 -11.63 22.92
N GLN A 53 0.03 -10.66 23.70
CA GLN A 53 0.24 -9.24 23.40
C GLN A 53 1.72 -8.85 23.49
N PHE A 54 2.42 -9.33 24.50
CA PHE A 54 3.86 -9.11 24.66
C PHE A 54 4.64 -9.66 23.46
N VAL A 55 4.35 -10.90 23.05
CA VAL A 55 5.03 -11.53 21.90
C VAL A 55 4.70 -10.82 20.59
N VAL A 56 3.45 -10.35 20.39
CA VAL A 56 3.07 -9.53 19.23
C VAL A 56 3.86 -8.23 19.19
N GLN A 57 4.01 -7.52 20.32
CA GLN A 57 4.79 -6.29 20.38
C GLN A 57 6.26 -6.54 20.00
N ASN A 58 6.88 -7.57 20.55
CA ASN A 58 8.27 -7.93 20.20
C ASN A 58 8.43 -8.26 18.71
N PHE A 59 7.48 -8.98 18.13
CA PHE A 59 7.46 -9.24 16.69
C PHE A 59 7.38 -7.94 15.85
N LEU A 60 6.51 -7.01 16.24
CA LEU A 60 6.37 -5.73 15.52
C LEU A 60 7.65 -4.88 15.62
N VAL A 61 8.30 -4.89 16.79
CA VAL A 61 9.61 -4.25 16.98
C VAL A 61 10.66 -4.91 16.08
N ALA A 62 10.75 -6.24 16.06
CA ALA A 62 11.66 -6.96 15.17
C ALA A 62 11.44 -6.59 13.70
N LYS A 63 10.18 -6.53 13.25
CA LYS A 63 9.84 -6.11 11.87
C LYS A 63 10.17 -4.63 11.59
N SER A 64 10.10 -3.77 12.61
CA SER A 64 10.54 -2.38 12.48
C SER A 64 12.06 -2.30 12.26
N VAL A 65 12.84 -3.03 13.03
CA VAL A 65 14.30 -3.13 12.89
C VAL A 65 14.69 -3.72 11.53
N GLU A 66 13.93 -4.68 11.01
CA GLU A 66 14.09 -5.23 9.65
C GLU A 66 13.78 -4.21 8.53
N GLY A 67 13.33 -2.99 8.85
CA GLY A 67 13.06 -1.93 7.88
C GLY A 67 11.66 -1.97 7.25
N PHE A 68 10.70 -2.65 7.87
CA PHE A 68 9.31 -2.60 7.42
C PHE A 68 8.74 -1.20 7.58
N SER A 69 7.90 -0.78 6.61
CA SER A 69 7.26 0.54 6.68
C SER A 69 6.27 0.60 7.84
N PRO A 70 6.05 1.79 8.46
CA PRO A 70 5.05 1.97 9.52
C PRO A 70 3.66 1.46 9.13
N ARG A 71 3.27 1.65 7.87
CA ARG A 71 2.01 1.13 7.33
C ARG A 71 1.95 -0.40 7.29
N SER A 72 3.06 -1.06 6.98
CA SER A 72 3.13 -2.53 6.99
C SER A 72 3.02 -3.06 8.42
N ILE A 73 3.67 -2.39 9.38
CA ILE A 73 3.63 -2.73 10.79
C ILE A 73 2.21 -2.57 11.35
N ALA A 74 1.53 -1.45 11.05
CA ALA A 74 0.14 -1.23 11.44
C ALA A 74 -0.80 -2.31 10.85
N TYR A 75 -0.58 -2.71 9.60
CA TYR A 75 -1.34 -3.80 8.98
C TYR A 75 -1.11 -5.14 9.69
N TYR A 76 0.15 -5.47 10.01
CA TYR A 76 0.49 -6.69 10.76
C TYR A 76 -0.14 -6.68 12.14
N HIS A 77 -0.04 -5.57 12.86
CA HIS A 77 -0.67 -5.37 14.17
C HIS A 77 -2.18 -5.60 14.11
N GLN A 78 -2.87 -4.98 13.14
CA GLN A 78 -4.32 -5.14 12.97
C GLN A 78 -4.74 -6.61 12.78
N ILE A 79 -4.02 -7.35 11.94
CA ILE A 79 -4.34 -8.78 11.68
C ILE A 79 -4.07 -9.63 12.92
N LEU A 80 -2.94 -9.42 13.60
CA LEU A 80 -2.59 -10.17 14.82
C LEU A 80 -3.55 -9.84 15.97
N LYS A 81 -3.90 -8.57 16.18
CA LYS A 81 -4.92 -8.14 17.14
C LYS A 81 -6.24 -8.86 16.89
N GLN A 82 -6.70 -8.90 15.65
CA GLN A 82 -7.94 -9.59 15.26
C GLN A 82 -7.86 -11.10 15.47
N PHE A 83 -6.74 -11.73 15.10
CA PHE A 83 -6.52 -13.15 15.31
C PHE A 83 -6.59 -13.52 16.80
N PHE A 84 -5.82 -12.87 17.64
CA PHE A 84 -5.78 -13.15 19.08
C PHE A 84 -7.11 -12.82 19.76
N ALA A 85 -7.78 -11.72 19.43
CA ALA A 85 -9.09 -11.40 19.98
C ALA A 85 -10.12 -12.50 19.65
N SER A 86 -10.15 -12.98 18.39
CA SER A 86 -11.08 -14.04 17.98
C SER A 86 -10.76 -15.38 18.65
N THR A 87 -9.47 -15.72 18.77
CA THR A 87 -9.06 -17.01 19.36
C THR A 87 -9.23 -17.01 20.89
N THR A 88 -8.97 -15.90 21.58
CA THR A 88 -9.20 -15.78 23.05
C THR A 88 -10.70 -15.92 23.37
N THR A 89 -11.57 -15.34 22.55
CA THR A 89 -13.02 -15.46 22.74
C THR A 89 -13.50 -16.91 22.58
N GLN A 90 -13.01 -17.62 21.56
CA GLN A 90 -13.44 -18.99 21.27
C GLN A 90 -12.72 -20.04 22.13
N PHE A 91 -11.47 -19.79 22.49
CA PHE A 91 -10.59 -20.70 23.25
C PHE A 91 -9.96 -19.97 24.44
N PRO A 92 -10.74 -19.62 25.48
CA PRO A 92 -10.33 -18.65 26.53
C PRO A 92 -9.10 -19.09 27.35
N ASN A 93 -8.81 -20.39 27.42
CA ASN A 93 -7.71 -20.93 28.23
C ASN A 93 -6.50 -21.35 27.38
N GLN A 94 -6.43 -20.92 26.12
CA GLN A 94 -5.36 -21.34 25.22
C GLN A 94 -4.15 -20.42 25.32
N SER A 95 -3.05 -20.96 25.86
CA SER A 95 -1.73 -20.29 25.82
C SER A 95 -1.23 -20.17 24.37
N LEU A 96 -0.41 -19.15 24.10
CA LEU A 96 0.26 -18.98 22.83
C LEU A 96 1.03 -20.25 22.40
N LYS A 97 1.67 -20.94 23.34
CA LYS A 97 2.43 -22.18 23.10
C LYS A 97 1.57 -23.32 22.58
N CYS A 98 0.28 -23.30 22.87
CA CYS A 98 -0.67 -24.36 22.53
C CYS A 98 -1.49 -24.09 21.26
N ILE A 99 -1.22 -22.97 20.55
CA ILE A 99 -1.93 -22.66 19.30
C ILE A 99 -1.56 -23.70 18.25
N SER A 100 -2.54 -24.52 17.88
CA SER A 100 -2.42 -25.57 16.88
C SER A 100 -2.79 -25.09 15.46
N SER A 101 -2.46 -25.90 14.45
CA SER A 101 -2.92 -25.65 13.08
C SER A 101 -4.44 -25.61 12.97
N ASP A 102 -5.18 -26.30 13.87
CA ASP A 102 -6.63 -26.33 13.81
C ASP A 102 -7.25 -25.02 14.29
N VAL A 103 -6.63 -24.34 15.27
CA VAL A 103 -7.02 -22.99 15.68
C VAL A 103 -6.84 -21.98 14.54
N VAL A 104 -5.74 -22.09 13.81
CA VAL A 104 -5.52 -21.22 12.65
C VAL A 104 -6.53 -21.53 11.52
N ARG A 105 -6.82 -22.80 11.25
CA ARG A 105 -7.85 -23.19 10.28
C ARG A 105 -9.23 -22.66 10.69
N TRP A 106 -9.60 -22.83 11.95
CA TRP A 106 -10.85 -22.29 12.48
C TRP A 106 -10.93 -20.77 12.27
N TYR A 107 -9.89 -20.02 12.61
CA TYR A 107 -9.87 -18.56 12.39
C TYR A 107 -10.09 -18.22 10.92
N LEU A 108 -9.33 -18.81 10.00
CA LEU A 108 -9.46 -18.53 8.57
C LEU A 108 -10.84 -18.94 8.03
N ALA A 109 -11.41 -20.05 8.51
CA ALA A 109 -12.76 -20.47 8.15
C ALA A 109 -13.82 -19.50 8.67
N MET A 110 -13.72 -19.08 9.93
CA MET A 110 -14.61 -18.08 10.54
C MET A 110 -14.56 -16.76 9.75
N ARG A 111 -13.36 -16.28 9.40
CA ARG A 111 -13.19 -15.07 8.58
C ARG A 111 -13.83 -15.21 7.20
N SER A 112 -13.75 -16.40 6.60
CA SER A 112 -14.35 -16.68 5.29
C SER A 112 -15.86 -16.67 5.36
N VAL A 113 -16.46 -17.36 6.33
CA VAL A 113 -17.90 -17.60 6.43
C VAL A 113 -18.61 -16.39 7.06
N LEU A 114 -18.22 -16.00 8.27
CA LEU A 114 -18.88 -14.93 9.02
C LEU A 114 -18.44 -13.54 8.57
N GLY A 115 -17.14 -13.35 8.31
CA GLY A 115 -16.57 -12.07 7.91
C GLY A 115 -16.77 -11.74 6.42
N LYS A 116 -17.27 -12.65 5.60
CA LYS A 116 -17.44 -12.50 4.13
C LYS A 116 -16.21 -11.95 3.44
N VAL A 117 -15.03 -12.34 3.92
CA VAL A 117 -13.74 -11.81 3.47
C VAL A 117 -13.31 -12.51 2.19
N SER A 118 -12.76 -11.75 1.23
CA SER A 118 -12.30 -12.31 -0.04
C SER A 118 -11.14 -13.29 0.15
N LYS A 119 -11.02 -14.30 -0.75
CA LYS A 119 -9.88 -15.24 -0.77
C LYS A 119 -8.52 -14.53 -0.80
N VAL A 120 -8.43 -13.37 -1.45
CA VAL A 120 -7.20 -12.54 -1.49
C VAL A 120 -6.86 -12.01 -0.11
N THR A 121 -7.85 -11.45 0.59
CA THR A 121 -7.66 -10.93 1.96
C THR A 121 -7.29 -12.03 2.92
N LEU A 122 -7.99 -13.18 2.87
CA LEU A 122 -7.66 -14.36 3.68
C LEU A 122 -6.22 -14.84 3.44
N ASN A 123 -5.76 -14.84 2.20
CA ASN A 123 -4.39 -15.25 1.89
C ASN A 123 -3.36 -14.23 2.40
N ASN A 124 -3.71 -12.95 2.45
CA ASN A 124 -2.87 -11.92 3.06
C ASN A 124 -2.83 -12.07 4.59
N GLU A 125 -3.98 -12.33 5.25
CA GLU A 125 -4.03 -12.65 6.69
C GLU A 125 -3.18 -13.89 6.99
N ARG A 126 -3.32 -14.96 6.20
CA ARG A 126 -2.48 -16.16 6.33
C ARG A 126 -0.99 -15.85 6.22
N ARG A 127 -0.57 -14.95 5.31
CA ARG A 127 0.83 -14.55 5.17
C ARG A 127 1.36 -13.83 6.41
N VAL A 128 0.56 -12.95 7.00
CA VAL A 128 0.91 -12.27 8.26
C VAL A 128 1.05 -13.28 9.38
N LEU A 129 0.09 -14.19 9.55
CA LEU A 129 0.17 -15.26 10.54
C LEU A 129 1.40 -16.17 10.31
N SER A 130 1.70 -16.50 9.05
CA SER A 130 2.89 -17.29 8.71
C SER A 130 4.18 -16.58 9.09
N SER A 131 4.28 -15.26 8.84
CA SER A 131 5.43 -14.46 9.24
C SER A 131 5.58 -14.40 10.76
N PHE A 132 4.47 -14.19 11.48
CA PHE A 132 4.46 -14.14 12.94
C PHE A 132 4.88 -15.48 13.56
N PHE A 133 4.22 -16.57 13.21
CA PHE A 133 4.49 -17.88 13.82
C PHE A 133 5.85 -18.46 13.42
N SER A 134 6.37 -18.11 12.24
CA SER A 134 7.75 -18.48 11.87
C SER A 134 8.76 -17.76 12.76
N TRP A 135 8.58 -16.46 12.97
CA TRP A 135 9.42 -15.70 13.88
C TRP A 135 9.24 -16.16 15.34
N ALA A 136 8.01 -16.34 15.81
CA ALA A 136 7.74 -16.78 17.17
C ALA A 136 8.32 -18.18 17.49
N SER A 137 8.37 -19.05 16.48
CA SER A 137 9.02 -20.36 16.59
C SER A 137 10.55 -20.25 16.63
N SER A 138 11.16 -19.36 15.84
CA SER A 138 12.61 -19.13 15.86
C SER A 138 13.10 -18.51 17.16
N GLU A 139 12.27 -17.65 17.79
CA GLU A 139 12.54 -17.03 19.09
C GLU A 139 12.15 -17.91 20.31
N GLY A 140 11.62 -19.12 20.05
CA GLY A 140 11.25 -20.06 21.12
C GLY A 140 9.93 -19.76 21.85
N TYR A 141 9.15 -18.77 21.41
CA TYR A 141 7.82 -18.49 21.96
C TYR A 141 6.80 -19.58 21.65
N VAL A 142 6.97 -20.32 20.57
CA VAL A 142 6.12 -21.43 20.14
C VAL A 142 6.99 -22.64 19.82
N GLN A 143 6.67 -23.81 20.38
CA GLN A 143 7.45 -25.01 20.16
C GLN A 143 7.33 -25.54 18.71
N VAL A 144 6.10 -25.51 18.17
CA VAL A 144 5.81 -26.00 16.83
C VAL A 144 5.08 -24.92 16.05
N ASN A 145 5.64 -24.51 14.91
CA ASN A 145 5.00 -23.53 14.04
C ASN A 145 3.68 -24.09 13.47
N PRO A 146 2.49 -23.57 13.88
CA PRO A 146 1.20 -24.07 13.43
C PRO A 146 0.95 -23.83 11.94
N MET A 147 1.71 -22.94 11.31
CA MET A 147 1.55 -22.60 9.90
C MET A 147 2.15 -23.62 8.92
N LEU A 148 2.99 -24.55 9.39
CA LEU A 148 3.62 -25.57 8.53
C LEU A 148 2.60 -26.41 7.76
N LYS A 149 1.43 -26.68 8.38
CA LYS A 149 0.35 -27.48 7.77
C LYS A 149 -0.72 -26.62 7.05
N ILE A 150 -0.55 -25.29 6.99
CA ILE A 150 -1.51 -24.36 6.39
C ILE A 150 -1.04 -23.97 4.99
N LYS A 151 -1.63 -24.57 3.97
CA LYS A 151 -1.34 -24.25 2.57
C LYS A 151 -1.87 -22.86 2.18
N SER A 152 -1.30 -22.30 1.11
CA SER A 152 -1.82 -21.06 0.51
C SER A 152 -3.24 -21.28 -0.03
N ILE A 153 -4.08 -20.26 0.16
CA ILE A 153 -5.43 -20.26 -0.36
C ILE A 153 -5.37 -20.03 -1.88
N ARG A 154 -5.98 -20.92 -2.65
CA ARG A 154 -6.07 -20.74 -4.11
C ARG A 154 -6.97 -19.56 -4.42
N VAL A 155 -6.38 -18.57 -5.11
CA VAL A 155 -7.07 -17.37 -5.57
C VAL A 155 -7.12 -17.42 -7.09
N ASP A 156 -8.31 -17.35 -7.64
CA ASP A 156 -8.49 -17.25 -9.09
C ASP A 156 -7.91 -15.91 -9.54
N LYS A 157 -6.91 -15.94 -10.40
CA LYS A 157 -6.31 -14.74 -10.99
C LYS A 157 -7.29 -14.17 -12.03
N ARG A 158 -8.23 -13.35 -11.58
CA ARG A 158 -9.02 -12.55 -12.54
C ARG A 158 -8.13 -11.46 -13.11
N VAL A 159 -7.93 -11.50 -14.40
CA VAL A 159 -7.30 -10.38 -15.11
C VAL A 159 -8.29 -9.22 -15.07
N LYS A 160 -7.86 -8.14 -14.43
CA LYS A 160 -8.70 -6.93 -14.39
C LYS A 160 -8.44 -6.14 -15.65
N GLU A 161 -9.47 -5.75 -16.36
CA GLU A 161 -9.39 -5.06 -17.64
C GLU A 161 -8.90 -3.61 -17.53
N PRO A 162 -8.13 -3.12 -18.51
CA PRO A 162 -7.82 -1.69 -18.65
C PRO A 162 -9.09 -0.90 -18.96
N PHE A 163 -9.01 0.42 -19.02
CA PHE A 163 -10.06 1.24 -19.63
C PHE A 163 -10.02 1.07 -21.14
N THR A 164 -11.20 1.03 -21.77
CA THR A 164 -11.34 1.18 -23.21
C THR A 164 -11.15 2.65 -23.62
N ASP A 165 -11.01 2.93 -24.92
CA ASP A 165 -10.95 4.30 -25.40
C ASP A 165 -12.27 5.05 -25.10
N ASP A 166 -13.43 4.38 -25.27
CA ASP A 166 -14.75 4.92 -24.92
C ASP A 166 -14.87 5.22 -23.41
N ASP A 167 -14.39 4.32 -22.53
CA ASP A 167 -14.31 4.57 -21.10
C ASP A 167 -13.51 5.86 -20.81
N MET A 168 -12.38 6.04 -21.48
CA MET A 168 -11.53 7.21 -21.28
C MET A 168 -12.16 8.50 -21.78
N GLU A 169 -12.86 8.47 -22.92
CA GLU A 169 -13.58 9.66 -23.41
C GLU A 169 -14.77 10.00 -22.48
N ALA A 170 -15.53 9.02 -22.00
CA ALA A 170 -16.59 9.23 -21.03
C ALA A 170 -16.05 9.84 -19.71
N ILE A 171 -14.91 9.35 -19.21
CA ILE A 171 -14.22 9.89 -18.02
C ILE A 171 -13.81 11.34 -18.28
N ARG A 172 -13.20 11.66 -19.42
CA ARG A 172 -12.79 13.01 -19.81
C ARG A 172 -13.98 13.97 -19.92
N GLY A 173 -15.08 13.51 -20.52
CA GLY A 173 -16.32 14.30 -20.65
C GLY A 173 -17.01 14.58 -19.30
N SER A 174 -16.67 13.83 -18.26
CA SER A 174 -17.29 13.94 -16.93
C SER A 174 -16.49 14.75 -15.91
N VAL A 175 -15.31 15.28 -16.27
CA VAL A 175 -14.51 16.14 -15.39
C VAL A 175 -15.14 17.53 -15.31
N ARG A 176 -15.12 18.15 -14.10
CA ARG A 176 -15.82 19.40 -13.80
C ARG A 176 -14.92 20.63 -13.67
N ASN A 177 -13.63 20.41 -13.40
CA ASN A 177 -12.69 21.50 -13.13
C ASN A 177 -11.26 21.09 -13.50
N ASN A 178 -10.34 22.05 -13.49
CA ASN A 178 -8.94 21.86 -13.84
C ASN A 178 -8.23 20.85 -12.92
N PHE A 179 -8.63 20.76 -11.65
CA PHE A 179 -8.08 19.77 -10.72
C PHE A 179 -8.40 18.33 -11.15
N GLU A 180 -9.67 18.03 -11.41
CA GLU A 180 -10.11 16.72 -11.89
C GLU A 180 -9.46 16.37 -13.25
N HIS A 181 -9.39 17.36 -14.15
CA HIS A 181 -8.77 17.19 -15.46
C HIS A 181 -7.28 16.87 -15.34
N ALA A 182 -6.53 17.65 -14.54
CA ALA A 182 -5.12 17.37 -14.30
C ALA A 182 -4.90 16.00 -13.68
N LEU A 183 -5.76 15.60 -12.72
CA LEU A 183 -5.70 14.31 -12.06
C LEU A 183 -5.85 13.14 -13.05
N VAL A 184 -6.87 13.19 -13.90
CA VAL A 184 -7.19 12.16 -14.89
C VAL A 184 -6.08 12.05 -15.92
N GLU A 185 -5.70 13.16 -16.56
CA GLU A 185 -4.70 13.16 -17.63
C GLU A 185 -3.30 12.78 -17.13
N LEU A 186 -2.94 13.20 -15.91
CA LEU A 186 -1.65 12.85 -15.31
C LEU A 186 -1.57 11.35 -15.02
N LEU A 187 -2.62 10.77 -14.43
CA LEU A 187 -2.67 9.32 -14.17
C LEU A 187 -2.63 8.51 -15.46
N TYR A 188 -3.36 8.94 -16.49
CA TYR A 188 -3.43 8.26 -17.77
C TYR A 188 -2.11 8.35 -18.56
N SER A 189 -1.46 9.52 -18.54
CA SER A 189 -0.19 9.74 -19.24
C SER A 189 0.97 8.97 -18.63
N THR A 190 1.06 8.98 -17.30
CA THR A 190 2.27 8.56 -16.57
C THR A 190 2.15 7.18 -15.92
N GLY A 191 0.93 6.73 -15.65
CA GLY A 191 0.69 5.50 -14.89
C GLY A 191 1.28 5.48 -13.49
N ILE A 192 1.56 6.63 -12.86
CA ILE A 192 2.16 6.71 -11.53
C ILE A 192 1.27 6.13 -10.45
N ARG A 193 1.86 5.76 -9.30
CA ARG A 193 1.11 5.31 -8.13
C ARG A 193 0.41 6.47 -7.46
N CYS A 194 -0.76 6.21 -6.84
CA CYS A 194 -1.50 7.23 -6.10
C CYS A 194 -0.66 7.91 -4.99
N SER A 195 0.22 7.15 -4.33
CA SER A 195 1.12 7.69 -3.31
C SER A 195 2.22 8.59 -3.88
N GLU A 196 2.66 8.33 -5.11
CA GLU A 196 3.61 9.17 -5.83
C GLU A 196 2.92 10.45 -6.32
N LEU A 197 1.72 10.32 -6.89
CA LEU A 197 0.91 11.44 -7.39
C LEU A 197 0.72 12.55 -6.35
N VAL A 198 0.33 12.20 -5.13
CA VAL A 198 0.03 13.19 -4.09
C VAL A 198 1.28 13.93 -3.61
N GLN A 199 2.45 13.35 -3.76
CA GLN A 199 3.72 13.92 -3.31
C GLN A 199 4.44 14.77 -4.37
N ILE A 200 3.87 14.88 -5.58
CA ILE A 200 4.48 15.69 -6.65
C ILE A 200 4.53 17.16 -6.23
N ARG A 201 5.71 17.74 -6.32
CA ARG A 201 5.90 19.18 -6.19
C ARG A 201 6.01 19.83 -7.57
N ILE A 202 5.57 21.07 -7.70
CA ILE A 202 5.61 21.80 -8.97
C ILE A 202 7.04 21.86 -9.53
N ARG A 203 8.04 22.04 -8.66
CA ARG A 203 9.48 22.07 -9.03
C ARG A 203 10.00 20.75 -9.60
N ASP A 204 9.32 19.63 -9.38
CA ASP A 204 9.74 18.31 -9.88
C ASP A 204 9.27 18.07 -11.33
N ILE A 205 8.56 19.04 -11.93
CA ILE A 205 7.98 18.94 -13.27
C ILE A 205 8.82 19.75 -14.26
N ASP A 206 9.40 19.06 -15.22
CA ASP A 206 10.12 19.65 -16.36
C ASP A 206 9.22 19.66 -17.59
N PHE A 207 8.58 20.81 -17.83
CA PHE A 207 7.68 20.98 -18.97
C PHE A 207 8.41 21.10 -20.32
N GLN A 208 9.69 21.42 -20.34
CA GLN A 208 10.49 21.49 -21.57
C GLN A 208 10.78 20.07 -22.07
N ASN A 209 11.29 19.22 -21.17
CA ASN A 209 11.61 17.83 -21.50
C ASN A 209 10.41 16.88 -21.32
N MET A 210 9.22 17.40 -21.02
CA MET A 210 7.99 16.60 -20.86
C MET A 210 8.15 15.46 -19.85
N GLN A 211 8.84 15.69 -18.76
CA GLN A 211 9.17 14.69 -17.74
C GLN A 211 8.92 15.20 -16.34
N MET A 212 8.82 14.28 -15.41
CA MET A 212 8.57 14.57 -14.02
C MET A 212 9.29 13.54 -13.14
N LYS A 213 9.95 14.04 -12.09
CA LYS A 213 10.63 13.21 -11.10
C LYS A 213 9.62 12.72 -10.06
N VAL A 214 9.62 11.43 -9.78
CA VAL A 214 8.74 10.83 -8.75
C VAL A 214 9.54 9.93 -7.81
N LEU A 215 9.14 9.94 -6.53
CA LEU A 215 9.72 9.10 -5.47
C LEU A 215 8.93 7.80 -5.35
N GLY A 216 9.57 6.69 -5.70
CA GLY A 216 9.01 5.34 -5.56
C GLY A 216 9.19 4.75 -4.16
N LYS A 217 8.77 3.49 -4.01
CA LYS A 217 8.92 2.73 -2.77
C LYS A 217 10.41 2.62 -2.39
N GLY A 218 10.74 2.93 -1.13
CA GLY A 218 12.11 2.89 -0.61
C GLY A 218 12.97 4.08 -1.02
N GLY A 219 12.37 5.24 -1.38
CA GLY A 219 13.09 6.46 -1.72
C GLY A 219 13.77 6.44 -3.10
N LYS A 220 13.51 5.43 -3.92
CA LYS A 220 14.07 5.36 -5.28
C LYS A 220 13.39 6.36 -6.19
N GLU A 221 14.19 7.24 -6.78
CA GLU A 221 13.73 8.23 -7.76
C GLU A 221 13.64 7.60 -9.15
N ARG A 222 12.64 8.03 -9.92
CA ARG A 222 12.55 7.75 -11.36
C ARG A 222 11.87 8.89 -12.08
N TYR A 223 12.14 8.98 -13.37
CA TYR A 223 11.40 9.87 -14.26
C TYR A 223 10.18 9.18 -14.85
N VAL A 224 9.11 9.95 -15.00
CA VAL A 224 7.91 9.60 -15.76
C VAL A 224 7.64 10.69 -16.79
N TYR A 225 6.94 10.37 -17.87
CA TYR A 225 6.83 11.24 -19.03
C TYR A 225 5.41 11.75 -19.22
N LEU A 226 5.29 13.03 -19.56
CA LEU A 226 4.03 13.70 -19.81
C LEU A 226 3.72 13.69 -21.31
N ASN A 227 2.48 13.39 -21.66
CA ASN A 227 1.99 13.70 -23.01
C ASN A 227 1.45 15.15 -23.07
N ALA A 228 1.15 15.64 -24.27
CA ALA A 228 0.70 17.01 -24.48
C ALA A 228 -0.61 17.33 -23.75
N LYS A 229 -1.54 16.35 -23.64
CA LYS A 229 -2.82 16.53 -22.90
C LYS A 229 -2.55 16.72 -21.41
N ALA A 230 -1.72 15.87 -20.81
CA ALA A 230 -1.34 15.98 -19.40
C ALA A 230 -0.61 17.30 -19.10
N LYS A 231 0.34 17.71 -19.94
CA LYS A 231 1.01 19.01 -19.83
C LYS A 231 0.00 20.15 -19.78
N ARG A 232 -0.93 20.22 -20.74
CA ARG A 232 -1.95 21.28 -20.78
C ARG A 232 -2.86 21.27 -19.56
N ALA A 233 -3.31 20.10 -19.13
CA ALA A 233 -4.19 19.96 -17.98
C ALA A 233 -3.49 20.41 -16.68
N VAL A 234 -2.22 20.01 -16.51
CA VAL A 234 -1.41 20.40 -15.36
C VAL A 234 -1.15 21.90 -15.34
N LEU A 235 -0.77 22.51 -16.47
CA LEU A 235 -0.59 23.96 -16.57
C LEU A 235 -1.87 24.73 -16.25
N ALA A 236 -3.04 24.29 -16.74
CA ALA A 236 -4.33 24.90 -16.42
C ALA A 236 -4.68 24.78 -14.95
N HIS A 237 -4.27 23.71 -14.28
CA HIS A 237 -4.47 23.54 -12.83
C HIS A 237 -3.52 24.42 -12.01
N MET A 238 -2.28 24.61 -12.50
CA MET A 238 -1.21 25.35 -11.80
C MET A 238 -1.36 26.88 -11.86
N SER A 239 -2.29 27.44 -12.62
CA SER A 239 -2.39 28.88 -12.92
C SER A 239 -2.35 29.83 -11.70
N HIS A 240 -2.38 29.30 -10.47
CA HIS A 240 -2.34 30.03 -9.21
C HIS A 240 -1.37 29.46 -8.16
N GLY A 241 -0.42 28.59 -8.53
CA GLY A 241 0.44 27.88 -7.58
C GLY A 241 1.88 28.40 -7.51
N HIS A 242 2.48 28.41 -6.30
CA HIS A 242 3.91 28.67 -6.10
C HIS A 242 4.77 27.46 -6.39
N VAL A 243 6.01 27.64 -6.89
CA VAL A 243 6.92 26.57 -7.35
C VAL A 243 7.24 25.52 -6.29
N ASP A 244 7.29 25.91 -5.02
CA ASP A 244 7.60 25.00 -3.90
C ASP A 244 6.40 24.25 -3.34
N CYS A 245 5.20 24.51 -3.88
CA CYS A 245 3.98 23.85 -3.44
C CYS A 245 3.83 22.43 -4.03
N TYR A 246 3.06 21.61 -3.36
CA TYR A 246 2.57 20.37 -3.97
C TYR A 246 1.67 20.69 -5.17
N LEU A 247 1.74 19.86 -6.22
CA LEU A 247 0.86 20.01 -7.37
C LEU A 247 -0.62 19.93 -6.98
N PHE A 248 -0.93 19.08 -6.01
CA PHE A 248 -2.27 18.91 -5.45
C PHE A 248 -2.27 19.21 -3.94
N PRO A 249 -2.31 20.51 -3.54
CA PRO A 249 -2.27 20.90 -2.15
C PRO A 249 -3.61 20.59 -1.45
N ALA A 250 -3.55 20.36 -0.14
CA ALA A 250 -4.76 20.26 0.69
C ALA A 250 -5.27 21.65 1.07
N SER A 251 -6.60 21.86 1.01
CA SER A 251 -7.24 23.17 1.20
C SER A 251 -6.98 23.82 2.58
N ARG A 252 -6.61 23.03 3.61
CA ARG A 252 -6.49 23.51 5.00
C ARG A 252 -5.11 23.31 5.62
N SER A 253 -4.12 22.89 4.83
CA SER A 253 -2.74 22.67 5.32
C SER A 253 -1.74 22.92 4.22
N SER A 254 -0.50 23.20 4.58
CA SER A 254 0.64 23.26 3.63
C SER A 254 1.04 21.91 3.05
N ASN A 255 0.27 20.86 3.36
CA ASN A 255 0.52 19.49 2.92
C ASN A 255 -0.27 19.15 1.65
N HIS A 256 -0.01 17.97 1.09
CA HIS A 256 -0.72 17.45 -0.08
C HIS A 256 -2.07 16.79 0.29
N ILE A 257 -2.96 16.61 -0.70
CA ILE A 257 -4.20 15.84 -0.55
C ILE A 257 -3.91 14.38 -0.19
N SER A 258 -4.86 13.73 0.48
CA SER A 258 -4.73 12.33 0.84
C SER A 258 -4.97 11.39 -0.36
N THR A 259 -4.35 10.21 -0.33
CA THR A 259 -4.63 9.17 -1.33
C THR A 259 -6.07 8.66 -1.29
N SER A 260 -6.75 8.79 -0.15
CA SER A 260 -8.16 8.45 0.00
C SER A 260 -9.05 9.46 -0.72
N TYR A 261 -8.72 10.75 -0.62
CA TYR A 261 -9.42 11.80 -1.35
C TYR A 261 -9.29 11.62 -2.88
N VAL A 262 -8.08 11.34 -3.38
CA VAL A 262 -7.87 11.03 -4.80
C VAL A 262 -8.77 9.88 -5.27
N ARG A 263 -8.87 8.80 -4.48
CA ARG A 263 -9.74 7.67 -4.83
C ARG A 263 -11.21 8.06 -4.83
N GLN A 264 -11.64 8.89 -3.87
CA GLN A 264 -13.02 9.38 -3.81
C GLN A 264 -13.37 10.22 -5.04
N VAL A 265 -12.50 11.17 -5.40
CA VAL A 265 -12.70 12.01 -6.59
C VAL A 265 -12.81 11.15 -7.87
N LEU A 266 -11.90 10.19 -8.05
CA LEU A 266 -11.95 9.29 -9.21
C LEU A 266 -13.21 8.42 -9.23
N HIS A 267 -13.64 7.94 -8.08
CA HIS A 267 -14.89 7.19 -7.98
C HIS A 267 -16.11 8.06 -8.36
N ASP A 268 -16.13 9.33 -7.93
CA ASP A 268 -17.22 10.26 -8.27
C ASP A 268 -17.20 10.65 -9.75
N ILE A 269 -16.02 10.80 -10.36
CA ILE A 269 -15.88 10.95 -11.82
C ILE A 269 -16.44 9.71 -12.52
N GLY A 270 -16.07 8.50 -12.06
CA GLY A 270 -16.57 7.25 -12.62
C GLY A 270 -18.10 7.13 -12.58
N LYS A 271 -18.71 7.50 -11.45
CA LYS A 271 -20.17 7.55 -11.34
C LYS A 271 -20.82 8.49 -12.37
N ARG A 272 -20.25 9.67 -12.57
CA ARG A 272 -20.74 10.63 -13.56
C ARG A 272 -20.57 10.15 -14.99
N ALA A 273 -19.46 9.45 -15.26
CA ALA A 273 -19.12 8.89 -16.56
C ALA A 273 -19.88 7.60 -16.89
N GLY A 274 -20.58 6.98 -15.93
CA GLY A 274 -21.16 5.65 -16.10
C GLY A 274 -20.12 4.53 -16.19
N VAL A 275 -18.86 4.79 -15.78
CA VAL A 275 -17.74 3.85 -15.86
C VAL A 275 -17.47 3.27 -14.47
N SER A 276 -17.50 1.95 -14.35
CA SER A 276 -17.22 1.26 -13.08
C SER A 276 -15.72 1.23 -12.76
N ASP A 277 -15.39 1.04 -11.47
CA ASP A 277 -14.02 0.80 -10.99
C ASP A 277 -12.98 1.85 -11.43
N VAL A 278 -13.35 3.15 -11.46
CA VAL A 278 -12.42 4.24 -11.77
C VAL A 278 -11.55 4.52 -10.54
N HIS A 279 -10.30 4.07 -10.61
CA HIS A 279 -9.32 4.21 -9.54
C HIS A 279 -7.87 4.24 -10.08
N PRO A 280 -6.86 4.76 -9.34
CA PRO A 280 -5.50 4.98 -9.84
C PRO A 280 -4.83 3.75 -10.45
N HIS A 281 -5.06 2.56 -9.86
CA HIS A 281 -4.46 1.33 -10.40
C HIS A 281 -5.05 0.88 -11.74
N ARG A 282 -6.32 1.24 -12.04
CA ARG A 282 -6.89 0.95 -13.36
C ARG A 282 -6.29 1.87 -14.44
N PHE A 283 -6.05 3.15 -14.14
CA PHE A 283 -5.26 4.05 -15.01
C PHE A 283 -3.88 3.49 -15.29
N ARG A 284 -3.16 3.10 -14.24
CA ARG A 284 -1.81 2.54 -14.40
C ARG A 284 -1.78 1.28 -15.25
N ARG A 285 -2.78 0.42 -15.12
CA ARG A 285 -2.96 -0.77 -15.97
C ARG A 285 -3.22 -0.37 -17.40
N THR A 286 -4.11 0.60 -17.63
CA THR A 286 -4.42 1.13 -18.96
C THR A 286 -3.17 1.68 -19.64
N THR A 287 -2.38 2.49 -18.92
CA THR A 287 -1.10 3.00 -19.44
C THR A 287 -0.15 1.85 -19.80
N ALA A 288 -0.05 0.82 -18.96
CA ALA A 288 0.79 -0.35 -19.23
C ALA A 288 0.35 -1.13 -20.47
N SER A 289 -0.95 -1.48 -20.53
CA SER A 289 -1.52 -2.23 -21.65
C SER A 289 -1.42 -1.44 -22.95
N MET A 290 -1.72 -0.15 -22.93
CA MET A 290 -1.59 0.73 -24.09
C MET A 290 -0.13 0.86 -24.58
N ALA A 291 0.84 0.96 -23.66
CA ALA A 291 2.25 1.02 -24.04
C ALA A 291 2.71 -0.29 -24.70
N LEU A 292 2.31 -1.44 -24.15
CA LEU A 292 2.60 -2.76 -24.71
C LEU A 292 1.92 -2.95 -26.08
N SER A 293 0.63 -2.59 -26.22
CA SER A 293 -0.10 -2.72 -27.48
C SER A 293 0.47 -1.84 -28.60
N ARG A 294 1.11 -0.72 -28.25
CA ARG A 294 1.83 0.15 -29.18
C ARG A 294 3.27 -0.29 -29.46
N GLY A 295 3.68 -1.46 -28.96
CA GLY A 295 4.98 -2.05 -29.23
C GLY A 295 6.12 -1.62 -28.32
N MET A 296 5.83 -0.96 -27.18
CA MET A 296 6.89 -0.65 -26.19
C MET A 296 7.40 -1.97 -25.58
N PRO A 297 8.71 -2.21 -25.55
CA PRO A 297 9.30 -3.40 -24.92
C PRO A 297 8.92 -3.52 -23.44
N ILE A 298 8.66 -4.74 -22.97
CA ILE A 298 8.16 -5.00 -21.61
C ILE A 298 9.10 -4.52 -20.51
N ASP A 299 10.41 -4.57 -20.75
CA ASP A 299 11.44 -4.05 -19.85
C ASP A 299 11.37 -2.51 -19.72
N GLN A 300 11.05 -1.81 -20.83
CA GLN A 300 10.83 -0.36 -20.81
C GLN A 300 9.54 0.00 -20.08
N VAL A 301 8.45 -0.75 -20.28
CA VAL A 301 7.22 -0.57 -19.52
C VAL A 301 7.44 -0.84 -18.04
N GLN A 302 8.24 -1.85 -17.69
CA GLN A 302 8.63 -2.13 -16.30
C GLN A 302 9.36 -0.93 -15.67
N LYS A 303 10.34 -0.36 -16.37
CA LYS A 303 11.10 0.81 -15.94
C LYS A 303 10.20 2.05 -15.80
N LEU A 304 9.36 2.33 -16.81
CA LEU A 304 8.39 3.43 -16.80
C LEU A 304 7.50 3.37 -15.56
N LEU A 305 6.95 2.21 -15.27
CA LEU A 305 6.08 2.02 -14.13
C LEU A 305 6.84 1.88 -12.80
N GLY A 306 8.13 1.54 -12.80
CA GLY A 306 8.91 1.27 -11.60
C GLY A 306 8.41 0.01 -10.87
N HIS A 307 8.23 -1.09 -11.60
CA HIS A 307 7.97 -2.40 -11.03
C HIS A 307 9.29 -3.07 -10.64
N SER A 308 9.43 -3.45 -9.37
CA SER A 308 10.60 -4.21 -8.88
C SER A 308 10.61 -5.65 -9.38
N ASN A 309 9.43 -6.20 -9.74
CA ASN A 309 9.29 -7.56 -10.30
C ASN A 309 8.60 -7.50 -11.65
N ILE A 310 9.23 -8.12 -12.66
CA ILE A 310 8.74 -8.20 -14.04
C ILE A 310 7.39 -8.94 -14.14
N GLU A 311 7.13 -9.93 -13.28
CA GLU A 311 5.86 -10.67 -13.24
C GLU A 311 4.64 -9.74 -13.10
N THR A 312 4.82 -8.59 -12.43
CA THR A 312 3.76 -7.59 -12.31
C THR A 312 3.45 -6.92 -13.65
N THR A 313 4.44 -6.79 -14.54
CA THR A 313 4.28 -6.21 -15.88
C THR A 313 3.77 -7.26 -16.87
N THR A 314 4.22 -8.50 -16.74
CA THR A 314 3.78 -9.65 -17.57
C THR A 314 2.26 -9.90 -17.46
N LEU A 315 1.65 -9.60 -16.32
CA LEU A 315 0.19 -9.68 -16.18
C LEU A 315 -0.58 -8.79 -17.15
N TYR A 316 0.03 -7.72 -17.65
CA TYR A 316 -0.57 -6.82 -18.64
C TYR A 316 -0.33 -7.30 -20.08
N ALA A 317 0.70 -8.10 -20.33
CA ALA A 317 1.04 -8.65 -21.63
C ALA A 317 0.17 -9.86 -22.00
N ILE A 318 -0.33 -10.61 -21.01
CA ILE A 318 -1.12 -11.85 -21.24
C ILE A 318 -2.51 -11.56 -21.84
N THR A 319 -2.98 -10.32 -21.78
CA THR A 319 -4.34 -9.95 -22.25
C THR A 319 -4.46 -9.70 -23.74
N ASP A 320 -3.38 -9.76 -24.51
CA ASP A 320 -3.42 -9.30 -25.91
C ASP A 320 -2.97 -10.38 -26.90
N VAL A 321 -3.90 -11.29 -27.21
CA VAL A 321 -3.71 -12.34 -28.23
C VAL A 321 -3.54 -11.74 -29.63
N GLU A 322 -4.14 -10.56 -29.91
CA GLU A 322 -4.01 -9.86 -31.19
C GLU A 322 -2.58 -9.33 -31.39
N ASN A 323 -1.90 -8.92 -30.31
CA ASN A 323 -0.51 -8.51 -30.38
C ASN A 323 0.45 -9.67 -30.73
N VAL A 324 0.16 -10.88 -30.30
CA VAL A 324 0.96 -12.05 -30.72
C VAL A 324 0.82 -12.28 -32.21
N LYS A 325 -0.40 -12.17 -32.77
CA LYS A 325 -0.67 -12.32 -34.19
C LYS A 325 -0.01 -11.22 -35.02
N SER A 326 -0.10 -9.96 -34.57
CA SER A 326 0.52 -8.82 -35.27
C SER A 326 2.06 -8.87 -35.20
N SER A 327 2.61 -9.26 -34.06
CA SER A 327 4.05 -9.47 -33.88
C SER A 327 4.56 -10.62 -34.70
N HIS A 328 3.85 -11.75 -34.75
CA HIS A 328 4.19 -12.84 -35.67
C HIS A 328 4.28 -12.37 -37.11
N LYS A 329 3.27 -11.62 -37.57
CA LYS A 329 3.23 -11.07 -38.92
C LYS A 329 4.35 -10.05 -39.19
N LYS A 330 4.77 -9.30 -38.18
CA LYS A 330 5.82 -8.27 -38.30
C LYS A 330 7.23 -8.84 -38.30
N TYR A 331 7.48 -9.90 -37.53
CA TYR A 331 8.83 -10.40 -37.27
C TYR A 331 9.15 -11.76 -37.91
N LEU A 332 8.15 -12.51 -38.37
CA LEU A 332 8.31 -13.84 -38.93
C LEU A 332 7.79 -14.00 -40.38
N ASN A 333 7.21 -12.95 -40.98
CA ASN A 333 6.94 -12.77 -42.39
C ASN A 333 7.78 -11.61 -42.90
#